data_8340f763c51173dc144cf5418c13c8be
#
_entry.id   8340f763c51173dc144cf5418c13c8be
#
_cell.length_a   1.000
_cell.length_b   1.000
_cell.length_c   1.000
_cell.angle_alpha   90.00
_cell.angle_beta   90.00
_cell.angle_gamma   90.00
#
_symmetry.space_group_name_H-M   'P 1'
#
loop_
_entity.id
_entity.type
_entity.pdbx_description
1 polymer ?
#
loop_
_entity_poly.entity_id
_entity_poly.type
_entity_poly.pdbx_seq_one_letter_code
_entity_poly.pdbx_strand_id
1 'polypeptide(L)'
;MWRREPPDSTIFRIFAAMENKTRILFVCLGNICRSPAAEGILRSMAQRRGVSDRFTVDSAGTYGGHAGDLPDPRMRRAAAARDYDLTHRARQVREEDFERFDALVVMDDMNYEALHRLAPSRAAAQRIYRMTEFCRRHPDRSYVPDPYYEGHEGFELVLDLLEDGCEGILEHFAAERG
;
A
#
# COMPACT_ATOMS: atom_id res chain seq x y z
N MET A 1 -52.51 6.52 0.72
CA MET A 1 -51.48 6.01 -0.21
C MET A 1 -50.15 6.67 0.14
N TRP A 2 -49.31 5.94 0.85
CA TRP A 2 -47.98 6.44 1.29
C TRP A 2 -47.00 6.37 0.14
N ARG A 3 -46.55 7.51 -0.39
CA ARG A 3 -45.39 7.56 -1.28
C ARG A 3 -44.15 7.35 -0.42
N ARG A 4 -43.45 6.23 -0.60
CA ARG A 4 -42.10 6.08 -0.09
C ARG A 4 -41.23 7.07 -0.85
N GLU A 5 -40.67 8.06 -0.15
CA GLU A 5 -39.62 8.88 -0.72
C GLU A 5 -38.45 7.97 -1.12
N PRO A 6 -37.81 8.24 -2.27
CA PRO A 6 -36.62 7.47 -2.64
C PRO A 6 -35.54 7.67 -1.57
N PRO A 7 -34.74 6.63 -1.27
CA PRO A 7 -33.65 6.77 -0.31
C PRO A 7 -32.78 7.94 -0.70
N ASP A 8 -32.38 8.73 0.31
CA ASP A 8 -31.60 9.94 0.15
C ASP A 8 -30.45 9.68 -0.84
N SER A 9 -30.49 10.35 -1.98
CA SER A 9 -29.52 10.19 -3.08
C SER A 9 -28.07 10.44 -2.63
N THR A 10 -27.91 11.18 -1.53
CA THR A 10 -26.61 11.49 -0.93
C THR A 10 -26.03 10.26 -0.24
N ILE A 11 -26.85 9.53 0.52
CA ILE A 11 -26.41 8.28 1.21
C ILE A 11 -26.07 7.21 0.16
N PHE A 12 -26.89 7.06 -0.87
CA PHE A 12 -26.66 6.11 -1.95
C PHE A 12 -25.35 6.43 -2.72
N ARG A 13 -25.09 7.73 -2.96
CA ARG A 13 -23.84 8.18 -3.59
C ARG A 13 -22.61 7.93 -2.71
N ILE A 14 -22.73 8.11 -1.39
CA ILE A 14 -21.64 7.82 -0.43
C ILE A 14 -21.34 6.32 -0.42
N PHE A 15 -22.37 5.45 -0.35
CA PHE A 15 -22.18 4.00 -0.40
C PHE A 15 -21.58 3.55 -1.73
N ALA A 16 -22.08 4.05 -2.87
CA ALA A 16 -21.54 3.75 -4.20
C ALA A 16 -20.09 4.23 -4.36
N ALA A 17 -19.73 5.37 -3.78
CA ALA A 17 -18.36 5.88 -3.78
C ALA A 17 -17.44 5.02 -2.89
N MET A 18 -17.94 4.45 -1.79
CA MET A 18 -17.18 3.53 -0.93
C MET A 18 -16.96 2.17 -1.60
N GLU A 19 -17.92 1.67 -2.37
CA GLU A 19 -17.81 0.42 -3.13
C GLU A 19 -16.85 0.51 -4.34
N ASN A 20 -16.55 1.74 -4.81
CA ASN A 20 -15.72 1.97 -5.99
C ASN A 20 -14.26 2.29 -5.71
N LYS A 21 -13.80 2.22 -4.45
CA LYS A 21 -12.39 2.45 -4.13
C LYS A 21 -11.56 1.19 -4.35
N THR A 22 -10.36 1.37 -4.90
CA THR A 22 -9.34 0.33 -4.89
C THR A 22 -8.63 0.36 -3.53
N ARG A 23 -8.65 -0.75 -2.83
CA ARG A 23 -8.09 -0.89 -1.48
C ARG A 23 -6.76 -1.61 -1.56
N ILE A 24 -5.68 -0.92 -1.20
CA ILE A 24 -4.30 -1.41 -1.33
C ILE A 24 -3.65 -1.51 0.05
N LEU A 25 -3.06 -2.65 0.35
CA LEU A 25 -2.25 -2.90 1.53
C LEU A 25 -0.80 -3.15 1.13
N PHE A 26 0.12 -2.30 1.57
CA PHE A 26 1.55 -2.56 1.44
C PHE A 26 2.06 -3.40 2.61
N VAL A 27 2.86 -4.41 2.32
CA VAL A 27 3.39 -5.33 3.35
C VAL A 27 4.90 -5.48 3.22
N CYS A 28 5.61 -5.29 4.33
CA CYS A 28 7.02 -5.63 4.47
C CYS A 28 7.24 -6.47 5.73
N LEU A 29 8.46 -6.59 6.22
CA LEU A 29 8.75 -7.37 7.42
C LEU A 29 8.21 -6.68 8.69
N GLY A 30 8.76 -5.53 9.03
CA GLY A 30 8.50 -4.86 10.32
C GLY A 30 7.47 -3.75 10.31
N ASN A 31 7.01 -3.33 9.15
CA ASN A 31 6.10 -2.19 8.98
C ASN A 31 6.65 -0.87 9.55
N ILE A 32 7.97 -0.66 9.46
CA ILE A 32 8.62 0.57 9.92
C ILE A 32 9.47 1.28 8.86
N CYS A 33 9.80 0.64 7.75
CA CYS A 33 10.58 1.24 6.66
C CYS A 33 9.83 1.23 5.32
N ARG A 34 9.83 0.11 4.62
CA ARG A 34 9.35 0.01 3.22
C ARG A 34 7.85 0.21 3.07
N SER A 35 7.05 -0.54 3.79
CA SER A 35 5.58 -0.50 3.63
C SER A 35 4.95 0.82 4.09
N PRO A 36 5.34 1.45 5.23
CA PRO A 36 4.79 2.75 5.57
C PRO A 36 5.26 3.87 4.63
N ALA A 37 6.47 3.76 4.05
CA ALA A 37 6.93 4.68 3.04
C ALA A 37 6.10 4.55 1.75
N ALA A 38 5.84 3.32 1.28
CA ALA A 38 4.98 3.09 0.13
C ALA A 38 3.57 3.65 0.33
N GLU A 39 2.99 3.44 1.51
CA GLU A 39 1.69 4.01 1.90
C GLU A 39 1.68 5.54 1.79
N GLY A 40 2.65 6.21 2.39
CA GLY A 40 2.77 7.67 2.38
C GLY A 40 2.99 8.22 0.96
N ILE A 41 3.81 7.56 0.16
CA ILE A 41 4.08 7.95 -1.24
C ILE A 41 2.81 7.81 -2.09
N LEU A 42 2.12 6.66 -2.02
CA LEU A 42 0.91 6.43 -2.81
C LEU A 42 -0.20 7.42 -2.46
N ARG A 43 -0.42 7.68 -1.18
CA ARG A 43 -1.39 8.70 -0.73
C ARG A 43 -1.06 10.08 -1.26
N SER A 44 0.20 10.49 -1.17
CA SER A 44 0.66 11.79 -1.66
C SER A 44 0.51 11.91 -3.17
N MET A 45 0.89 10.89 -3.93
CA MET A 45 0.74 10.87 -5.38
C MET A 45 -0.73 10.92 -5.81
N ALA A 46 -1.60 10.13 -5.16
CA ALA A 46 -3.03 10.13 -5.42
C ALA A 46 -3.65 11.51 -5.16
N GLN A 47 -3.24 12.18 -4.09
CA GLN A 47 -3.68 13.54 -3.77
C GLN A 47 -3.23 14.53 -4.83
N ARG A 48 -1.97 14.51 -5.24
CA ARG A 48 -1.43 15.40 -6.28
C ARG A 48 -2.11 15.21 -7.63
N ARG A 49 -2.56 13.98 -7.95
CA ARG A 49 -3.30 13.67 -9.18
C ARG A 49 -4.81 13.89 -9.07
N GLY A 50 -5.32 14.30 -7.90
CA GLY A 50 -6.75 14.51 -7.67
C GLY A 50 -7.58 13.23 -7.69
N VAL A 51 -6.98 12.08 -7.33
CA VAL A 51 -7.64 10.75 -7.34
C VAL A 51 -7.68 10.07 -5.97
N SER A 52 -7.46 10.81 -4.88
CA SER A 52 -7.46 10.27 -3.52
C SER A 52 -8.75 9.54 -3.14
N ASP A 53 -9.89 9.99 -3.64
CA ASP A 53 -11.20 9.40 -3.42
C ASP A 53 -11.37 8.02 -4.08
N ARG A 54 -10.46 7.65 -4.99
CA ARG A 54 -10.46 6.36 -5.71
C ARG A 54 -9.65 5.27 -5.00
N PHE A 55 -8.88 5.61 -3.97
CA PHE A 55 -7.97 4.69 -3.29
C PHE A 55 -8.17 4.71 -1.78
N THR A 56 -8.09 3.52 -1.17
CA THR A 56 -7.86 3.34 0.26
C THR A 56 -6.50 2.66 0.41
N VAL A 57 -5.60 3.24 1.20
CA VAL A 57 -4.23 2.76 1.33
C VAL A 57 -3.90 2.55 2.80
N ASP A 58 -3.28 1.41 3.11
CA ASP A 58 -2.77 1.09 4.44
C ASP A 58 -1.49 0.28 4.31
N SER A 59 -0.84 -0.01 5.43
CA SER A 59 0.35 -0.85 5.46
C SER A 59 0.40 -1.74 6.71
N ALA A 60 1.12 -2.85 6.62
CA ALA A 60 1.30 -3.82 7.70
C ALA A 60 2.64 -4.54 7.57
N GLY A 61 3.03 -5.30 8.59
CA GLY A 61 4.21 -6.14 8.58
C GLY A 61 3.88 -7.61 8.78
N THR A 62 4.72 -8.49 8.26
CA THR A 62 4.62 -9.92 8.54
C THR A 62 5.07 -10.26 9.98
N TYR A 63 5.90 -9.39 10.57
CA TYR A 63 6.37 -9.46 11.95
C TYR A 63 5.68 -8.39 12.80
N GLY A 64 5.19 -8.79 13.98
CA GLY A 64 4.40 -7.92 14.86
C GLY A 64 5.19 -7.19 15.94
N GLY A 65 6.51 -7.34 15.99
CA GLY A 65 7.34 -6.84 17.10
C GLY A 65 7.43 -5.31 17.21
N HIS A 66 7.07 -4.58 16.14
CA HIS A 66 7.05 -3.12 16.12
C HIS A 66 5.64 -2.53 16.27
N ALA A 67 4.64 -3.33 16.62
CA ALA A 67 3.25 -2.87 16.73
C ALA A 67 3.12 -1.59 17.58
N GLY A 68 2.51 -0.55 17.02
CA GLY A 68 2.34 0.75 17.64
C GLY A 68 3.48 1.74 17.39
N ASP A 69 4.63 1.30 16.88
CA ASP A 69 5.77 2.18 16.58
C ASP A 69 5.50 3.07 15.37
N LEU A 70 6.10 4.26 15.39
CA LEU A 70 6.22 5.10 14.20
C LEU A 70 7.23 4.49 13.23
N PRO A 71 7.22 4.86 11.95
CA PRO A 71 8.26 4.46 11.01
C PRO A 71 9.65 4.86 11.50
N ASP A 72 10.65 4.10 11.06
CA ASP A 72 12.07 4.33 11.39
C ASP A 72 12.44 5.81 11.18
N PRO A 73 13.09 6.47 12.14
CA PRO A 73 13.43 7.90 12.03
C PRO A 73 14.26 8.24 10.79
N ARG A 74 15.11 7.32 10.34
CA ARG A 74 15.92 7.50 9.13
C ARG A 74 15.05 7.51 7.87
N MET A 75 14.08 6.59 7.80
CA MET A 75 13.11 6.56 6.71
C MET A 75 12.22 7.80 6.73
N ARG A 76 11.77 8.21 7.90
CA ARG A 76 10.96 9.44 8.04
C ARG A 76 11.71 10.67 7.56
N ARG A 77 12.99 10.81 7.89
CA ARG A 77 13.82 11.93 7.41
C ARG A 77 14.04 11.90 5.90
N ALA A 78 14.38 10.73 5.35
CA ALA A 78 14.58 10.59 3.91
C ALA A 78 13.29 10.88 3.12
N ALA A 79 12.15 10.40 3.60
CA ALA A 79 10.84 10.65 3.02
C ALA A 79 10.43 12.14 3.12
N ALA A 80 10.67 12.77 4.27
CA ALA A 80 10.38 14.19 4.48
C ALA A 80 11.17 15.11 3.55
N ALA A 81 12.41 14.75 3.21
CA ALA A 81 13.21 15.46 2.22
C ALA A 81 12.61 15.43 0.81
N ARG A 82 11.68 14.51 0.54
CA ARG A 82 10.89 14.40 -0.70
C ARG A 82 9.43 14.82 -0.52
N ASP A 83 9.11 15.54 0.55
CA ASP A 83 7.75 16.01 0.88
C ASP A 83 6.74 14.90 1.21
N TYR A 84 7.21 13.75 1.69
CA TYR A 84 6.35 12.70 2.21
C TYR A 84 6.35 12.68 3.74
N ASP A 85 5.16 12.75 4.35
CA ASP A 85 4.98 12.63 5.80
C ASP A 85 4.51 11.22 6.17
N LEU A 86 5.33 10.51 6.94
CA LEU A 86 5.06 9.13 7.36
C LEU A 86 4.57 9.11 8.80
N THR A 87 3.27 8.91 8.99
CA THR A 87 2.59 8.95 10.29
C THR A 87 1.96 7.63 10.72
N HIS A 88 2.08 6.59 9.88
CA HIS A 88 1.50 5.28 10.14
C HIS A 88 2.04 4.67 11.45
N ARG A 89 1.18 3.99 12.20
CA ARG A 89 1.57 3.16 13.34
C ARG A 89 1.66 1.71 12.91
N ALA A 90 2.81 1.08 13.15
CA ALA A 90 3.06 -0.29 12.74
C ALA A 90 2.01 -1.26 13.30
N ARG A 91 1.60 -2.19 12.47
CA ARG A 91 0.70 -3.31 12.82
C ARG A 91 1.11 -4.58 12.09
N GLN A 92 0.71 -5.71 12.62
CA GLN A 92 0.89 -6.99 11.95
C GLN A 92 -0.24 -7.24 10.94
N VAL A 93 0.11 -7.83 9.79
CA VAL A 93 -0.87 -8.31 8.81
C VAL A 93 -1.66 -9.49 9.39
N ARG A 94 -2.94 -9.58 9.04
CA ARG A 94 -3.87 -10.61 9.50
C ARG A 94 -4.59 -11.24 8.31
N GLU A 95 -5.16 -12.42 8.53
CA GLU A 95 -5.96 -13.12 7.53
C GLU A 95 -7.13 -12.27 7.03
N GLU A 96 -7.77 -11.51 7.92
CA GLU A 96 -8.89 -10.62 7.59
C GLU A 96 -8.49 -9.49 6.61
N ASP A 97 -7.21 -9.17 6.49
CA ASP A 97 -6.74 -8.19 5.52
C ASP A 97 -6.99 -8.62 4.08
N PHE A 98 -7.03 -9.94 3.81
CA PHE A 98 -7.39 -10.45 2.49
C PHE A 98 -8.83 -10.15 2.07
N GLU A 99 -9.74 -9.96 3.01
CA GLU A 99 -11.12 -9.54 2.72
C GLU A 99 -11.24 -8.02 2.61
N ARG A 100 -10.38 -7.29 3.33
CA ARG A 100 -10.42 -5.83 3.43
C ARG A 100 -9.74 -5.11 2.28
N PHE A 101 -8.79 -5.75 1.60
CA PHE A 101 -7.97 -5.16 0.55
C PHE A 101 -8.10 -5.92 -0.77
N ASP A 102 -8.09 -5.17 -1.86
CA ASP A 102 -8.19 -5.70 -3.23
C ASP A 102 -6.82 -6.16 -3.73
N ALA A 103 -5.75 -5.51 -3.28
CA ALA A 103 -4.37 -5.85 -3.59
C ALA A 103 -3.49 -5.78 -2.33
N LEU A 104 -2.68 -6.82 -2.11
CA LEU A 104 -1.67 -6.87 -1.08
C LEU A 104 -0.30 -6.84 -1.78
N VAL A 105 0.43 -5.74 -1.61
CA VAL A 105 1.67 -5.47 -2.33
C VAL A 105 2.87 -5.67 -1.42
N VAL A 106 3.69 -6.67 -1.71
CA VAL A 106 4.85 -7.07 -0.90
C VAL A 106 6.17 -6.55 -1.48
N MET A 107 7.20 -6.48 -0.65
CA MET A 107 8.49 -5.88 -0.98
C MET A 107 9.54 -6.89 -1.44
N ASP A 108 9.51 -8.10 -0.92
CA ASP A 108 10.50 -9.14 -1.21
C ASP A 108 9.89 -10.55 -1.17
N ASP A 109 10.71 -11.56 -1.46
CA ASP A 109 10.28 -12.96 -1.49
C ASP A 109 9.83 -13.47 -0.12
N MET A 110 10.45 -13.02 0.95
CA MET A 110 10.06 -13.44 2.31
C MET A 110 8.66 -12.95 2.65
N ASN A 111 8.34 -11.71 2.32
CA ASN A 111 6.98 -11.18 2.50
C ASN A 111 5.98 -11.91 1.61
N TYR A 112 6.37 -12.18 0.37
CA TYR A 112 5.53 -12.90 -0.60
C TYR A 112 5.15 -14.29 -0.08
N GLU A 113 6.12 -15.07 0.33
CA GLU A 113 5.89 -16.41 0.88
C GLU A 113 5.08 -16.38 2.17
N ALA A 114 5.36 -15.43 3.07
CA ALA A 114 4.61 -15.27 4.31
C ALA A 114 3.13 -15.00 4.05
N LEU A 115 2.79 -14.13 3.11
CA LEU A 115 1.40 -13.87 2.74
C LEU A 115 0.74 -15.05 2.03
N HIS A 116 1.47 -15.78 1.21
CA HIS A 116 0.94 -17.01 0.60
C HIS A 116 0.58 -18.06 1.63
N ARG A 117 1.35 -18.19 2.70
CA ARG A 117 1.01 -19.09 3.83
C ARG A 117 -0.18 -18.61 4.65
N LEU A 118 -0.38 -17.29 4.74
CA LEU A 118 -1.48 -16.68 5.49
C LEU A 118 -2.79 -16.62 4.70
N ALA A 119 -2.74 -16.67 3.39
CA ALA A 119 -3.90 -16.51 2.51
C ALA A 119 -4.95 -17.60 2.78
N PRO A 120 -6.24 -17.22 3.00
CA PRO A 120 -7.29 -18.17 3.34
C PRO A 120 -7.74 -19.04 2.17
N SER A 121 -7.39 -18.67 0.95
CA SER A 121 -7.77 -19.39 -0.29
C SER A 121 -6.79 -19.11 -1.42
N ARG A 122 -6.85 -19.94 -2.46
CA ARG A 122 -6.10 -19.70 -3.70
C ARG A 122 -6.49 -18.39 -4.37
N ALA A 123 -7.78 -18.05 -4.38
CA ALA A 123 -8.27 -16.79 -4.93
C ALA A 123 -7.72 -15.57 -4.16
N ALA A 124 -7.64 -15.66 -2.82
CA ALA A 124 -7.03 -14.63 -1.99
C ALA A 124 -5.54 -14.47 -2.32
N ALA A 125 -4.81 -15.58 -2.46
CA ALA A 125 -3.38 -15.56 -2.80
C ALA A 125 -3.09 -14.91 -4.17
N GLN A 126 -4.02 -14.96 -5.11
CA GLN A 126 -3.89 -14.31 -6.42
C GLN A 126 -3.91 -12.78 -6.36
N ARG A 127 -4.29 -12.19 -5.22
CA ARG A 127 -4.27 -10.74 -5.00
C ARG A 127 -2.98 -10.25 -4.33
N ILE A 128 -2.00 -11.12 -4.19
CA ILE A 128 -0.66 -10.77 -3.70
C ILE A 128 0.19 -10.38 -4.90
N TYR A 129 0.69 -9.14 -4.90
CA TYR A 129 1.56 -8.57 -5.92
C TYR A 129 2.92 -8.24 -5.34
N ARG A 130 3.96 -8.29 -6.17
CA ARG A 130 5.28 -7.75 -5.82
C ARG A 130 5.34 -6.27 -6.20
N MET A 131 5.91 -5.43 -5.35
CA MET A 131 6.08 -4.01 -5.66
C MET A 131 6.81 -3.78 -6.98
N THR A 132 7.81 -4.61 -7.26
CA THR A 132 8.62 -4.52 -8.47
C THR A 132 7.87 -4.87 -9.76
N GLU A 133 6.73 -5.55 -9.69
CA GLU A 133 5.86 -5.78 -10.86
C GLU A 133 5.29 -4.48 -11.43
N PHE A 134 5.22 -3.43 -10.61
CA PHE A 134 4.74 -2.12 -11.01
C PHE A 134 5.85 -1.14 -11.38
N CYS A 135 7.12 -1.49 -11.12
CA CYS A 135 8.26 -0.65 -11.45
C CYS A 135 8.56 -0.68 -12.95
N ARG A 136 8.58 0.47 -13.60
CA ARG A 136 8.87 0.62 -15.01
C ARG A 136 10.26 1.18 -15.29
N ARG A 137 10.75 2.06 -14.42
CA ARG A 137 12.08 2.67 -14.53
C ARG A 137 13.19 1.77 -13.98
N HIS A 138 12.81 0.72 -13.24
CA HIS A 138 13.74 -0.24 -12.63
C HIS A 138 13.37 -1.69 -13.01
N PRO A 139 13.37 -2.02 -14.32
CA PRO A 139 12.87 -3.33 -14.79
C PRO A 139 13.73 -4.50 -14.33
N ASP A 140 14.99 -4.28 -13.98
CA ASP A 140 15.93 -5.32 -13.55
C ASP A 140 15.82 -5.64 -12.04
N ARG A 141 14.98 -4.91 -11.31
CA ARG A 141 14.78 -5.14 -9.87
C ARG A 141 13.71 -6.20 -9.63
N SER A 142 14.07 -7.24 -8.88
CA SER A 142 13.15 -8.32 -8.50
C SER A 142 12.55 -8.13 -7.09
N TYR A 143 13.10 -7.23 -6.28
CA TYR A 143 12.63 -6.93 -4.92
C TYR A 143 13.03 -5.52 -4.49
N VAL A 144 12.35 -5.02 -3.46
CA VAL A 144 12.71 -3.78 -2.75
C VAL A 144 13.55 -4.19 -1.54
N PRO A 145 14.84 -3.82 -1.48
CA PRO A 145 15.73 -4.24 -0.40
C PRO A 145 15.31 -3.65 0.95
N ASP A 146 15.63 -4.35 2.04
CA ASP A 146 15.41 -3.86 3.39
C ASP A 146 16.56 -2.90 3.77
N PRO A 147 16.28 -1.60 4.01
CA PRO A 147 17.33 -0.63 4.30
C PRO A 147 17.74 -0.57 5.77
N TYR A 148 17.17 -1.41 6.63
CA TYR A 148 17.33 -1.31 8.09
C TYR A 148 18.79 -1.29 8.55
N TYR A 149 19.66 -2.10 7.92
CA TYR A 149 21.09 -2.16 8.19
C TYR A 149 21.96 -1.38 7.21
N GLU A 150 21.32 -0.65 6.29
CA GLU A 150 21.98 0.13 5.26
C GLU A 150 22.20 1.58 5.73
N GLY A 151 23.12 2.29 5.05
CA GLY A 151 23.31 3.73 5.21
C GLY A 151 22.24 4.56 4.48
N HIS A 152 22.47 5.87 4.43
CA HIS A 152 21.56 6.82 3.77
C HIS A 152 21.20 6.42 2.33
N GLU A 153 22.16 5.93 1.55
CA GLU A 153 21.96 5.49 0.16
C GLU A 153 20.97 4.33 0.03
N GLY A 154 20.93 3.44 1.02
CA GLY A 154 19.96 2.35 1.05
C GLY A 154 18.51 2.85 1.19
N PHE A 155 18.28 3.87 2.02
CA PHE A 155 16.98 4.50 2.16
C PHE A 155 16.56 5.26 0.89
N GLU A 156 17.50 5.97 0.26
CA GLU A 156 17.23 6.67 -1.01
C GLU A 156 16.88 5.71 -2.14
N LEU A 157 17.59 4.58 -2.28
CA LEU A 157 17.26 3.55 -3.26
C LEU A 157 15.85 2.99 -3.04
N VAL A 158 15.49 2.70 -1.79
CA VAL A 158 14.14 2.22 -1.47
C VAL A 158 13.09 3.24 -1.89
N LEU A 159 13.29 4.51 -1.59
CA LEU A 159 12.36 5.57 -1.99
C LEU A 159 12.24 5.68 -3.52
N ASP A 160 13.33 5.56 -4.26
CA ASP A 160 13.32 5.56 -5.74
C ASP A 160 12.46 4.41 -6.28
N LEU A 161 12.62 3.21 -5.74
CA LEU A 161 11.85 2.03 -6.14
C LEU A 161 10.37 2.16 -5.77
N LEU A 162 10.08 2.70 -4.59
CA LEU A 162 8.70 2.90 -4.13
C LEU A 162 7.97 3.97 -4.94
N GLU A 163 8.65 5.05 -5.31
CA GLU A 163 8.07 6.08 -6.21
C GLU A 163 7.75 5.50 -7.57
N ASP A 164 8.65 4.72 -8.16
CA ASP A 164 8.42 4.04 -9.43
C ASP A 164 7.23 3.06 -9.34
N GLY A 165 7.23 2.21 -8.34
CA GLY A 165 6.15 1.24 -8.14
C GLY A 165 4.79 1.89 -7.83
N CYS A 166 4.75 2.94 -7.03
CA CYS A 166 3.51 3.67 -6.73
C CYS A 166 2.92 4.35 -7.97
N GLU A 167 3.74 4.92 -8.84
CA GLU A 167 3.27 5.44 -10.14
C GLU A 167 2.65 4.32 -10.98
N GLY A 168 3.31 3.18 -11.06
CA GLY A 168 2.81 2.01 -11.78
C GLY A 168 1.49 1.48 -11.21
N ILE A 169 1.34 1.46 -9.88
CA ILE A 169 0.09 1.08 -9.20
C ILE A 169 -1.06 2.02 -9.58
N LEU A 170 -0.83 3.33 -9.52
CA LEU A 170 -1.86 4.31 -9.89
C LEU A 170 -2.31 4.14 -11.34
N GLU A 171 -1.39 3.89 -12.27
CA GLU A 171 -1.71 3.67 -13.67
C GLU A 171 -2.44 2.34 -13.91
N HIS A 172 -1.98 1.26 -13.26
CA HIS A 172 -2.57 -0.08 -13.40
C HIS A 172 -4.04 -0.08 -12.95
N PHE A 173 -4.31 0.38 -11.73
CA PHE A 173 -5.66 0.37 -11.17
C PHE A 173 -6.55 1.51 -11.69
N ALA A 174 -5.99 2.55 -12.29
CA ALA A 174 -6.79 3.54 -13.02
C ALA A 174 -7.33 2.98 -14.34
N ALA A 175 -6.52 2.17 -15.05
CA ALA A 175 -6.90 1.57 -16.33
C ALA A 175 -7.98 0.48 -16.18
N GLU A 176 -8.01 -0.28 -15.07
CA GLU A 176 -8.99 -1.35 -14.83
C GLU A 176 -10.43 -0.84 -14.62
N ARG A 177 -10.61 0.47 -14.42
CA ARG A 177 -11.91 1.10 -14.09
C ARG A 177 -12.34 2.14 -15.14
N GLY A 178 -11.69 2.11 -16.30
CA GLY A 178 -12.02 2.98 -17.44
C GLY A 178 -13.11 2.40 -18.35
#